data_e72bacafdc32e6bfea1a376600d0492d
#
_entry.id   e72bacafdc32e6bfea1a376600d0492d
#
_cell.length_a   1.000
_cell.length_b   1.000
_cell.length_c   1.000
_cell.angle_alpha   90.00
_cell.angle_beta   90.00
_cell.angle_gamma   90.00
#
_symmetry.space_group_name_H-M   'P 1'
#
loop_
_entity.id
_entity.type
_entity.pdbx_description
1 polymer ?
#
loop_
_entity_poly.entity_id
_entity_poly.type
_entity_poly.pdbx_seq_one_letter_code
_entity_poly.pdbx_strand_id
1 'polypeptide(L)'
;RREGKPHLKEVQALARSVGDKALANEEKNFSMRKDSLDDLRKAGEWLGLSGEAQRARERASQRGGAMFAEDSLKSLERAIAYYEFADDRERVQKVRDKARNLGDAYLKKGDKKMAARYYEVAGLNDKASELEEAVDEEKRKVEGKRQEKFKEGQQSLEKELGF
;
A
#
# COMPACT_ATOMS: atom_id res chain seq x y z
N ARG A 1 -13.39 27.86 -42.96
CA ARG A 1 -13.64 26.85 -41.89
C ARG A 1 -12.55 25.77 -41.85
N ARG A 2 -11.25 26.16 -41.75
CA ARG A 2 -10.11 25.23 -41.60
C ARG A 2 -9.09 25.68 -40.55
N GLU A 3 -9.46 26.62 -39.67
CA GLU A 3 -8.53 27.24 -38.69
C GLU A 3 -8.36 26.44 -37.37
N GLY A 4 -9.13 25.38 -37.12
CA GLY A 4 -9.04 24.65 -35.86
C GLY A 4 -7.91 23.63 -35.71
N LYS A 5 -7.21 23.24 -36.80
CA LYS A 5 -6.20 22.18 -36.73
C LYS A 5 -4.82 22.59 -36.20
N PRO A 6 -4.28 23.84 -36.47
CA PRO A 6 -2.99 24.24 -35.93
C PRO A 6 -3.01 24.30 -34.40
N HIS A 7 -4.03 24.87 -33.78
CA HIS A 7 -4.14 24.94 -32.33
C HIS A 7 -4.19 23.57 -31.65
N LEU A 8 -4.83 22.56 -32.24
CA LEU A 8 -4.84 21.22 -31.67
C LEU A 8 -3.45 20.60 -31.61
N LYS A 9 -2.65 20.77 -32.68
CA LYS A 9 -1.27 20.25 -32.71
C LYS A 9 -0.38 20.94 -31.68
N GLU A 10 -0.51 22.24 -31.50
CA GLU A 10 0.23 23.00 -30.50
C GLU A 10 -0.15 22.57 -29.07
N VAL A 11 -1.44 22.38 -28.78
CA VAL A 11 -1.93 21.86 -27.50
C VAL A 11 -1.40 20.46 -27.23
N GLN A 12 -1.43 19.57 -28.23
CA GLN A 12 -0.88 18.21 -28.10
C GLN A 12 0.64 18.23 -27.86
N ALA A 13 1.40 19.10 -28.54
CA ALA A 13 2.83 19.23 -28.34
C ALA A 13 3.17 19.76 -26.93
N LEU A 14 2.39 20.74 -26.43
CA LEU A 14 2.55 21.24 -25.06
C LEU A 14 2.21 20.15 -24.03
N ALA A 15 1.11 19.47 -24.23
CA ALA A 15 0.68 18.38 -23.35
C ALA A 15 1.73 17.26 -23.26
N ARG A 16 2.32 16.88 -24.40
CA ARG A 16 3.44 15.92 -24.45
C ARG A 16 4.64 16.43 -23.65
N SER A 17 5.05 17.68 -23.84
CA SER A 17 6.18 18.28 -23.12
C SER A 17 5.97 18.29 -21.61
N VAL A 18 4.76 18.60 -21.13
CA VAL A 18 4.41 18.56 -19.70
C VAL A 18 4.41 17.13 -19.17
N GLY A 19 3.84 16.20 -19.92
CA GLY A 19 3.84 14.78 -19.58
C GLY A 19 5.25 14.18 -19.50
N ASP A 20 6.14 14.54 -20.42
CA ASP A 20 7.54 14.11 -20.41
C ASP A 20 8.30 14.63 -19.18
N LYS A 21 8.05 15.88 -18.76
CA LYS A 21 8.60 16.43 -17.51
C LYS A 21 8.08 15.68 -16.28
N ALA A 22 6.82 15.33 -16.27
CA ALA A 22 6.24 14.54 -15.17
C ALA A 22 6.86 13.14 -15.09
N LEU A 23 7.09 12.46 -16.23
CA LEU A 23 7.83 11.18 -16.28
C LEU A 23 9.29 11.32 -15.80
N ALA A 24 9.96 12.41 -16.11
CA ALA A 24 11.32 12.67 -15.64
C ALA A 24 11.35 12.90 -14.11
N ASN A 25 10.37 13.60 -13.55
CA ASN A 25 10.21 13.76 -12.11
C ASN A 25 9.91 12.43 -11.42
N GLU A 26 9.06 11.61 -12.02
CA GLU A 26 8.76 10.24 -11.54
C GLU A 26 10.05 9.43 -11.43
N GLU A 27 10.87 9.38 -12.46
CA GLU A 27 12.14 8.67 -12.48
C GLU A 27 13.05 9.10 -11.32
N LYS A 28 13.20 10.41 -11.13
CA LYS A 28 13.97 10.99 -10.03
C LYS A 28 13.42 10.60 -8.66
N ASN A 29 12.10 10.71 -8.46
CA ASN A 29 11.46 10.40 -7.19
C ASN A 29 11.53 8.91 -6.89
N PHE A 30 11.31 8.04 -7.88
CA PHE A 30 11.43 6.61 -7.72
C PHE A 30 12.86 6.19 -7.34
N SER A 31 13.89 6.74 -8.00
CA SER A 31 15.29 6.46 -7.68
C SER A 31 15.68 6.87 -6.26
N MET A 32 15.04 7.92 -5.72
CA MET A 32 15.19 8.36 -4.33
C MET A 32 14.28 7.61 -3.33
N ARG A 33 13.61 6.54 -3.74
CA ARG A 33 12.62 5.77 -2.94
C ARG A 33 11.45 6.62 -2.43
N LYS A 34 11.15 7.72 -3.09
CA LYS A 34 9.97 8.56 -2.81
C LYS A 34 8.75 8.00 -3.53
N ASP A 35 7.57 8.43 -3.09
CA ASP A 35 6.35 8.12 -3.82
C ASP A 35 6.33 8.86 -5.14
N SER A 36 6.22 8.13 -6.23
CA SER A 36 6.23 8.68 -7.59
C SER A 36 4.91 8.42 -8.35
N LEU A 37 3.91 7.84 -7.67
CA LEU A 37 2.62 7.52 -8.31
C LEU A 37 1.87 8.78 -8.75
N ASP A 38 1.96 9.87 -7.99
CA ASP A 38 1.33 11.14 -8.36
C ASP A 38 1.97 11.78 -9.60
N ASP A 39 3.28 11.62 -9.78
CA ASP A 39 3.95 12.06 -11.00
C ASP A 39 3.48 11.23 -12.22
N LEU A 40 3.25 9.92 -12.04
CA LEU A 40 2.67 9.07 -13.09
C LEU A 40 1.22 9.45 -13.42
N ARG A 41 0.42 9.79 -12.43
CA ARG A 41 -0.96 10.29 -12.65
C ARG A 41 -0.95 11.56 -13.48
N LYS A 42 -0.13 12.54 -13.10
CA LYS A 42 0.06 13.78 -13.86
C LYS A 42 0.55 13.50 -15.27
N ALA A 43 1.54 12.62 -15.44
CA ALA A 43 2.01 12.22 -16.75
C ALA A 43 0.89 11.58 -17.59
N GLY A 44 0.10 10.69 -16.99
CA GLY A 44 -1.04 10.02 -17.65
C GLY A 44 -2.09 11.00 -18.14
N GLU A 45 -2.44 12.01 -17.33
CA GLU A 45 -3.38 13.07 -17.71
C GLU A 45 -2.87 13.87 -18.92
N TRP A 46 -1.65 14.40 -18.86
CA TRP A 46 -1.08 15.22 -19.93
C TRP A 46 -0.78 14.41 -21.19
N LEU A 47 -0.21 13.22 -21.06
CA LEU A 47 0.05 12.34 -22.19
C LEU A 47 -1.26 11.83 -22.82
N GLY A 48 -2.34 11.73 -22.02
CA GLY A 48 -3.69 11.43 -22.53
C GLY A 48 -4.18 12.44 -23.55
N LEU A 49 -3.93 13.73 -23.31
CA LEU A 49 -4.28 14.81 -24.25
C LEU A 49 -3.49 14.76 -25.57
N SER A 50 -2.28 14.18 -25.55
CA SER A 50 -1.48 13.95 -26.76
C SER A 50 -1.71 12.57 -27.41
N GLY A 51 -2.55 11.72 -26.82
CA GLY A 51 -2.78 10.34 -27.28
C GLY A 51 -1.71 9.33 -26.79
N GLU A 52 -0.89 9.69 -25.83
CA GLU A 52 0.26 8.89 -25.36
C GLU A 52 0.12 8.37 -23.91
N ALA A 53 -1.11 8.30 -23.37
CA ALA A 53 -1.38 7.83 -22.00
C ALA A 53 -0.76 6.45 -21.69
N GLN A 54 -0.65 5.60 -22.70
CA GLN A 54 -0.08 4.26 -22.58
C GLN A 54 1.36 4.27 -22.03
N ARG A 55 2.15 5.29 -22.33
CA ARG A 55 3.53 5.43 -21.82
C ARG A 55 3.58 5.53 -20.28
N ALA A 56 2.65 6.28 -19.68
CA ALA A 56 2.56 6.37 -18.23
C ALA A 56 2.12 5.03 -17.59
N ARG A 57 1.19 4.31 -18.23
CA ARG A 57 0.74 2.98 -17.78
C ARG A 57 1.84 1.93 -17.85
N GLU A 58 2.62 1.91 -18.93
CA GLU A 58 3.78 1.02 -19.08
C GLU A 58 4.84 1.28 -18.00
N ARG A 59 5.11 2.55 -17.73
CA ARG A 59 6.02 2.93 -16.64
C ARG A 59 5.49 2.47 -15.28
N ALA A 60 4.22 2.65 -15.00
CA ALA A 60 3.61 2.17 -13.77
C ALA A 60 3.71 0.65 -13.63
N SER A 61 3.44 -0.09 -14.71
CA SER A 61 3.59 -1.55 -14.70
C SER A 61 5.03 -2.00 -14.39
N GLN A 62 6.03 -1.31 -14.92
CA GLN A 62 7.45 -1.56 -14.60
C GLN A 62 7.74 -1.28 -13.11
N ARG A 63 7.24 -0.17 -12.55
CA ARG A 63 7.40 0.18 -11.13
C ARG A 63 6.70 -0.81 -10.22
N GLY A 64 5.47 -1.21 -10.58
CA GLY A 64 4.75 -2.28 -9.89
C GLY A 64 5.58 -3.57 -9.83
N GLY A 65 6.25 -3.95 -10.93
CA GLY A 65 7.14 -5.11 -10.97
C GLY A 65 8.32 -5.00 -10.01
N ALA A 66 8.96 -3.83 -9.94
CA ALA A 66 10.06 -3.59 -9.01
C ALA A 66 9.59 -3.69 -7.54
N MET A 67 8.42 -3.15 -7.22
CA MET A 67 7.84 -3.25 -5.87
C MET A 67 7.41 -4.69 -5.54
N PHE A 68 6.82 -5.41 -6.50
CA PHE A 68 6.39 -6.80 -6.31
C PHE A 68 7.54 -7.76 -6.01
N ALA A 69 8.75 -7.44 -6.44
CA ALA A 69 9.95 -8.25 -6.13
C ALA A 69 10.30 -8.23 -4.62
N GLU A 70 9.84 -7.22 -3.88
CA GLU A 70 10.04 -7.11 -2.44
C GLU A 70 8.88 -7.78 -1.67
N ASP A 71 9.18 -8.36 -0.49
CA ASP A 71 8.19 -9.02 0.37
C ASP A 71 7.65 -8.11 1.47
N SER A 72 8.01 -6.82 1.46
CA SER A 72 7.54 -5.89 2.48
C SER A 72 6.09 -5.49 2.24
N LEU A 73 5.33 -5.29 3.32
CA LEU A 73 3.95 -4.85 3.28
C LEU A 73 3.79 -3.59 2.40
N LYS A 74 4.62 -2.58 2.67
CA LYS A 74 4.61 -1.30 1.96
C LYS A 74 4.91 -1.46 0.47
N SER A 75 5.79 -2.37 0.09
CA SER A 75 6.12 -2.64 -1.32
C SER A 75 4.97 -3.31 -2.04
N LEU A 76 4.25 -4.23 -1.39
CA LEU A 76 3.08 -4.88 -1.96
C LEU A 76 1.91 -3.89 -2.13
N GLU A 77 1.66 -3.02 -1.14
CA GLU A 77 0.67 -1.95 -1.26
C GLU A 77 0.97 -1.03 -2.46
N ARG A 78 2.23 -0.63 -2.61
CA ARG A 78 2.66 0.19 -3.75
C ARG A 78 2.55 -0.56 -5.09
N ALA A 79 2.90 -1.84 -5.12
CA ALA A 79 2.75 -2.65 -6.32
C ALA A 79 1.30 -2.69 -6.80
N ILE A 80 0.34 -2.86 -5.88
CA ILE A 80 -1.10 -2.80 -6.19
C ILE A 80 -1.44 -1.45 -6.81
N ALA A 81 -1.06 -0.33 -6.16
CA ALA A 81 -1.39 1.01 -6.63
C ALA A 81 -0.81 1.31 -8.04
N TYR A 82 0.41 0.86 -8.32
CA TYR A 82 1.00 0.98 -9.65
C TYR A 82 0.29 0.13 -10.71
N TYR A 83 -0.07 -1.11 -10.39
CA TYR A 83 -0.76 -1.99 -11.31
C TYR A 83 -2.22 -1.57 -11.54
N GLU A 84 -2.90 -1.03 -10.51
CA GLU A 84 -4.23 -0.44 -10.66
C GLU A 84 -4.21 0.77 -11.60
N PHE A 85 -3.21 1.67 -11.46
CA PHE A 85 -3.02 2.78 -12.38
C PHE A 85 -2.71 2.29 -13.82
N ALA A 86 -1.97 1.20 -13.95
CA ALA A 86 -1.69 0.57 -15.25
C ALA A 86 -2.90 -0.18 -15.85
N ASP A 87 -4.00 -0.32 -15.12
CA ASP A 87 -5.17 -1.16 -15.45
C ASP A 87 -4.81 -2.64 -15.63
N ASP A 88 -3.80 -3.12 -14.88
CA ASP A 88 -3.29 -4.49 -14.94
C ASP A 88 -3.88 -5.36 -13.80
N ARG A 89 -5.12 -5.76 -13.99
CA ARG A 89 -5.89 -6.53 -12.99
C ARG A 89 -5.27 -7.89 -12.67
N GLU A 90 -4.64 -8.53 -13.67
CA GLU A 90 -4.00 -9.82 -13.48
C GLU A 90 -2.82 -9.71 -12.49
N ARG A 91 -1.99 -8.67 -12.66
CA ARG A 91 -0.87 -8.43 -11.74
C ARG A 91 -1.32 -7.96 -10.36
N VAL A 92 -2.37 -7.16 -10.26
CA VAL A 92 -3.01 -6.83 -8.97
C VAL A 92 -3.38 -8.12 -8.23
N GLN A 93 -4.02 -9.08 -8.92
CA GLN A 93 -4.40 -10.35 -8.30
C GLN A 93 -3.18 -11.16 -7.85
N LYS A 94 -2.11 -11.20 -8.63
CA LYS A 94 -0.85 -11.87 -8.24
C LYS A 94 -0.24 -11.26 -6.96
N VAL A 95 -0.30 -9.93 -6.81
CA VAL A 95 0.17 -9.26 -5.58
C VAL A 95 -0.70 -9.66 -4.38
N ARG A 96 -2.01 -9.67 -4.55
CA ARG A 96 -2.96 -10.08 -3.49
C ARG A 96 -2.75 -11.53 -3.07
N ASP A 97 -2.54 -12.43 -4.02
CA ASP A 97 -2.23 -13.84 -3.73
C ASP A 97 -0.91 -13.99 -2.96
N LYS A 98 0.12 -13.23 -3.34
CA LYS A 98 1.39 -13.18 -2.60
C LYS A 98 1.19 -12.66 -1.17
N ALA A 99 0.44 -11.57 -1.01
CA ALA A 99 0.11 -11.02 0.31
C ALA A 99 -0.64 -12.04 1.17
N ARG A 100 -1.63 -12.75 0.62
CA ARG A 100 -2.35 -13.82 1.32
C ARG A 100 -1.39 -14.90 1.81
N ASN A 101 -0.50 -15.38 0.96
CA ASN A 101 0.47 -16.42 1.31
C ASN A 101 1.43 -15.98 2.43
N LEU A 102 1.85 -14.71 2.42
CA LEU A 102 2.64 -14.12 3.50
C LEU A 102 1.82 -14.01 4.80
N GLY A 103 0.56 -13.60 4.72
CA GLY A 103 -0.37 -13.59 5.85
C GLY A 103 -0.52 -14.98 6.48
N ASP A 104 -0.73 -16.03 5.67
CA ASP A 104 -0.80 -17.42 6.14
C ASP A 104 0.52 -17.87 6.81
N ALA A 105 1.65 -17.43 6.29
CA ALA A 105 2.96 -17.73 6.87
C ALA A 105 3.16 -17.05 8.25
N TYR A 106 2.76 -15.81 8.40
CA TYR A 106 2.80 -15.10 9.69
C TYR A 106 1.83 -15.70 10.69
N LEU A 107 0.62 -16.09 10.26
CA LEU A 107 -0.35 -16.76 11.13
C LEU A 107 0.19 -18.09 11.67
N LYS A 108 0.86 -18.89 10.83
CA LYS A 108 1.54 -20.14 11.27
C LYS A 108 2.64 -19.89 12.29
N LYS A 109 3.30 -18.72 12.23
CA LYS A 109 4.31 -18.30 13.22
C LYS A 109 3.69 -17.74 14.51
N GLY A 110 2.38 -17.61 14.58
CA GLY A 110 1.66 -17.02 15.70
C GLY A 110 1.60 -15.47 15.69
N ASP A 111 2.15 -14.83 14.66
CA ASP A 111 2.11 -13.37 14.52
C ASP A 111 0.80 -12.92 13.86
N LYS A 112 -0.28 -12.94 14.65
CA LYS A 112 -1.62 -12.56 14.22
C LYS A 112 -1.68 -11.12 13.71
N LYS A 113 -0.92 -10.22 14.33
CA LYS A 113 -0.91 -8.80 13.96
C LYS A 113 -0.34 -8.59 12.56
N MET A 114 0.79 -9.22 12.24
CA MET A 114 1.35 -9.15 10.90
C MET A 114 0.50 -9.90 9.88
N ALA A 115 -0.08 -11.04 10.27
CA ALA A 115 -1.01 -11.78 9.41
C ALA A 115 -2.21 -10.93 8.99
N ALA A 116 -2.84 -10.22 9.94
CA ALA A 116 -3.98 -9.32 9.67
C ALA A 116 -3.61 -8.26 8.61
N ARG A 117 -2.49 -7.58 8.79
CA ARG A 117 -2.03 -6.54 7.84
C ARG A 117 -1.77 -7.07 6.43
N TYR A 118 -1.22 -8.28 6.29
CA TYR A 118 -1.05 -8.89 4.97
C TYR A 118 -2.39 -9.33 4.36
N TYR A 119 -3.36 -9.76 5.17
CA TYR A 119 -4.71 -10.05 4.69
C TYR A 119 -5.47 -8.81 4.23
N GLU A 120 -5.27 -7.64 4.87
CA GLU A 120 -5.78 -6.36 4.36
C GLU A 120 -5.25 -6.07 2.94
N VAL A 121 -3.95 -6.18 2.73
CA VAL A 121 -3.34 -6.01 1.39
C VAL A 121 -3.87 -7.03 0.38
N ALA A 122 -4.17 -8.24 0.83
CA ALA A 122 -4.80 -9.27 0.01
C ALA A 122 -6.29 -9.00 -0.30
N GLY A 123 -6.90 -7.97 0.34
CA GLY A 123 -8.33 -7.68 0.22
C GLY A 123 -9.23 -8.62 1.03
N LEU A 124 -8.66 -9.36 1.99
CA LEU A 124 -9.38 -10.28 2.88
C LEU A 124 -9.76 -9.59 4.20
N ASN A 125 -10.54 -8.51 4.09
CA ASN A 125 -10.82 -7.59 5.21
C ASN A 125 -11.52 -8.29 6.39
N ASP A 126 -12.47 -9.19 6.13
CA ASP A 126 -13.17 -9.92 7.21
C ASP A 126 -12.17 -10.74 8.04
N LYS A 127 -11.28 -11.47 7.36
CA LYS A 127 -10.26 -12.28 8.02
C LYS A 127 -9.22 -11.43 8.77
N ALA A 128 -8.90 -10.26 8.25
CA ALA A 128 -8.03 -9.30 8.93
C ALA A 128 -8.67 -8.78 10.21
N SER A 129 -9.94 -8.36 10.16
CA SER A 129 -10.70 -7.87 11.31
C SER A 129 -10.85 -8.92 12.41
N GLU A 130 -11.16 -10.18 12.06
CA GLU A 130 -11.23 -11.29 13.02
C GLU A 130 -9.91 -11.47 13.79
N LEU A 131 -8.77 -11.33 13.09
CA LEU A 131 -7.46 -11.45 13.73
C LEU A 131 -7.12 -10.25 14.62
N GLU A 132 -7.51 -9.04 14.21
CA GLU A 132 -7.33 -7.83 15.02
C GLU A 132 -8.15 -7.90 16.32
N GLU A 133 -9.40 -8.32 16.22
CA GLU A 133 -10.25 -8.54 17.40
C GLU A 133 -9.63 -9.57 18.34
N ALA A 134 -9.12 -10.69 17.81
CA ALA A 134 -8.45 -11.72 18.61
C ALA A 134 -7.19 -11.19 19.31
N VAL A 135 -6.41 -10.34 18.63
CA VAL A 135 -5.22 -9.68 19.22
C VAL A 135 -5.61 -8.73 20.35
N ASP A 136 -6.69 -7.97 20.15
CA ASP A 136 -7.14 -7.01 21.16
C ASP A 136 -7.78 -7.71 22.37
N GLU A 137 -8.46 -8.82 22.18
CA GLU A 137 -8.96 -9.66 23.26
C GLU A 137 -7.82 -10.26 24.10
N GLU A 138 -6.76 -10.76 23.44
CA GLU A 138 -5.56 -11.25 24.11
C GLU A 138 -4.88 -10.17 24.96
N LYS A 139 -4.76 -8.95 24.45
CA LYS A 139 -4.21 -7.80 25.19
C LYS A 139 -5.05 -7.47 26.42
N ARG A 140 -6.40 -7.43 26.28
CA ARG A 140 -7.32 -7.17 27.41
C ARG A 140 -7.18 -8.24 28.50
N LYS A 141 -7.06 -9.52 28.12
CA LYS A 141 -6.84 -10.62 29.07
C LYS A 141 -5.52 -10.49 29.83
N VAL A 142 -4.45 -10.11 29.14
CA VAL A 142 -3.12 -9.90 29.73
C VAL A 142 -3.16 -8.71 30.69
N GLU A 143 -3.75 -7.60 30.29
CA GLU A 143 -3.85 -6.40 31.13
C GLU A 143 -4.75 -6.67 32.37
N GLY A 144 -5.86 -7.38 32.23
CA GLY A 144 -6.70 -7.79 33.35
C GLY A 144 -5.93 -8.59 34.39
N LYS A 145 -5.19 -9.62 33.97
CA LYS A 145 -4.33 -10.41 34.85
C LYS A 145 -3.23 -9.60 35.55
N ARG A 146 -2.68 -8.60 34.86
CA ARG A 146 -1.67 -7.69 35.42
C ARG A 146 -2.27 -6.81 36.53
N GLN A 147 -3.48 -6.30 36.30
CA GLN A 147 -4.21 -5.49 37.29
C GLN A 147 -4.61 -6.31 38.52
N GLU A 148 -5.06 -7.55 38.33
CA GLU A 148 -5.37 -8.46 39.45
C GLU A 148 -4.14 -8.71 40.31
N LYS A 149 -3.01 -9.10 39.71
CA LYS A 149 -1.75 -9.30 40.44
C LYS A 149 -1.29 -8.05 41.19
N PHE A 150 -1.49 -6.87 40.60
CA PHE A 150 -1.14 -5.60 41.25
C PHE A 150 -2.01 -5.35 42.48
N LYS A 151 -3.33 -5.59 42.40
CA LYS A 151 -4.26 -5.48 43.53
C LYS A 151 -3.95 -6.49 44.65
N GLU A 152 -3.65 -7.74 44.29
CA GLU A 152 -3.23 -8.76 45.26
C GLU A 152 -1.94 -8.35 46.00
N GLY A 153 -0.98 -7.80 45.25
CA GLY A 153 0.28 -7.28 45.86
C GLY A 153 0.04 -6.10 46.81
N GLN A 154 -0.84 -5.17 46.46
CA GLN A 154 -1.25 -4.08 47.35
C GLN A 154 -1.90 -4.58 48.64
N GLN A 155 -2.87 -5.50 48.53
CA GLN A 155 -3.56 -6.06 49.71
C GLN A 155 -2.62 -6.87 50.61
N SER A 156 -1.59 -7.51 50.04
CA SER A 156 -0.58 -8.22 50.83
C SER A 156 0.27 -7.25 51.62
N LEU A 157 0.71 -6.16 50.96
CA LEU A 157 1.49 -5.09 51.62
C LEU A 157 0.71 -4.37 52.74
N GLU A 158 -0.57 -4.08 52.52
CA GLU A 158 -1.46 -3.48 53.50
C GLU A 158 -1.57 -4.38 54.76
N LYS A 159 -1.72 -5.69 54.58
CA LYS A 159 -1.76 -6.66 55.67
C LYS A 159 -0.44 -6.75 56.43
N GLU A 160 0.70 -6.70 55.77
CA GLU A 160 2.01 -6.73 56.39
C GLU A 160 2.32 -5.44 57.18
N LEU A 161 1.82 -4.30 56.71
CA LEU A 161 2.02 -2.99 57.38
C LEU A 161 1.01 -2.70 58.47
N GLY A 162 0.00 -3.56 58.66
CA GLY A 162 -0.97 -3.47 59.78
C GLY A 162 -1.98 -2.36 59.61
N PHE A 163 -2.35 -2.04 58.36
CA PHE A 163 -3.47 -1.15 58.04
C PHE A 163 -4.77 -1.93 57.87
#